data_6342dc244f98fdb3d8d8a51882813f18
#
_entry.id   6342dc244f98fdb3d8d8a51882813f18
#
_cell.length_a   1.000
_cell.length_b   1.000
_cell.length_c   1.000
_cell.angle_alpha   90.00
_cell.angle_beta   90.00
_cell.angle_gamma   90.00
#
_symmetry.space_group_name_H-M   'P 1'
#
loop_
_entity.id
_entity.type
_entity.pdbx_description
1 polymer ?
#
loop_
_entity_poly.entity_id
_entity_poly.type
_entity_poly.pdbx_seq_one_letter_code
_entity_poly.pdbx_strand_id
1 'polypeptide(L)'
;MNHYETNLDKNKANYVPLTPLTFLKRAREIYPNYEAIIYEDRKYTWNEVYKRAVKFASALSKIGIKKGDTVSFLAFNTPEIFEGHYSVPVSYTHLTLPTILLV
;
A
#
# COMPACT_ATOMS: atom_id res chain seq x y z
N MET A 1 -14.31 -34.47 8.54
CA MET A 1 -13.65 -33.21 8.89
C MET A 1 -12.23 -33.20 8.40
N ASN A 2 -11.81 -32.11 7.81
CA ASN A 2 -10.46 -31.96 7.31
C ASN A 2 -9.56 -31.50 8.47
N HIS A 3 -8.58 -32.33 8.87
CA HIS A 3 -7.71 -31.99 10.00
C HIS A 3 -6.77 -30.82 9.69
N TYR A 4 -6.62 -30.44 8.43
CA TYR A 4 -5.89 -29.21 8.06
C TYR A 4 -6.64 -27.93 8.45
N GLU A 5 -7.93 -28.04 8.74
CA GLU A 5 -8.76 -26.91 9.16
C GLU A 5 -9.13 -26.97 10.63
N THR A 6 -8.78 -28.05 11.31
CA THR A 6 -9.13 -28.24 12.72
C THR A 6 -8.26 -27.34 13.62
N ASN A 7 -8.89 -26.54 14.48
CA ASN A 7 -8.23 -25.63 15.41
C ASN A 7 -7.40 -24.53 14.71
N LEU A 8 -7.77 -24.21 13.46
CA LEU A 8 -7.09 -23.17 12.67
C LEU A 8 -7.99 -21.99 12.38
N ASP A 9 -8.86 -21.67 13.32
CA ASP A 9 -9.72 -20.50 13.20
C ASP A 9 -8.90 -19.23 13.06
N LYS A 10 -9.42 -18.27 12.32
CA LYS A 10 -8.74 -17.01 12.10
C LYS A 10 -8.60 -16.23 13.39
N ASN A 11 -7.38 -15.85 13.71
CA ASN A 11 -7.09 -15.00 14.86
C ASN A 11 -5.83 -14.19 14.58
N LYS A 12 -5.45 -13.32 15.51
CA LYS A 12 -4.31 -12.42 15.31
C LYS A 12 -2.97 -13.16 15.16
N ALA A 13 -2.88 -14.40 15.64
CA ALA A 13 -1.65 -15.17 15.59
C ALA A 13 -1.45 -15.91 14.27
N ASN A 14 -2.54 -16.29 13.58
CA ASN A 14 -2.46 -17.13 12.40
C ASN A 14 -3.14 -16.57 11.15
N TYR A 15 -3.63 -15.33 11.21
CA TYR A 15 -4.34 -14.75 10.08
C TYR A 15 -4.01 -13.26 9.93
N VAL A 16 -3.63 -12.89 8.73
CA VAL A 16 -3.45 -11.49 8.32
C VAL A 16 -4.07 -11.33 6.93
N PRO A 17 -5.00 -10.40 6.73
CA PRO A 17 -5.55 -10.16 5.39
C PRO A 17 -4.44 -9.76 4.41
N LEU A 18 -4.46 -10.35 3.22
CA LEU A 18 -3.55 -9.95 2.17
C LEU A 18 -4.08 -8.69 1.50
N THR A 19 -3.32 -7.63 1.59
CA THR A 19 -3.63 -6.35 0.95
C THR A 19 -2.37 -5.83 0.27
N PRO A 20 -2.49 -4.87 -0.67
CA PRO A 20 -1.31 -4.24 -1.23
C PRO A 20 -0.37 -3.66 -0.17
N LEU A 21 -0.92 -3.16 0.93
CA LEU A 21 -0.13 -2.62 2.03
C LEU A 21 0.71 -3.68 2.74
N THR A 22 0.16 -4.88 2.90
CA THR A 22 0.88 -5.99 3.49
C THR A 22 2.11 -6.34 2.65
N PHE A 23 1.96 -6.38 1.34
CA PHE A 23 3.07 -6.66 0.43
C PHE A 23 4.11 -5.55 0.44
N LEU A 24 3.69 -4.30 0.46
CA LEU A 24 4.62 -3.16 0.53
C LEU A 24 5.43 -3.21 1.82
N LYS A 25 4.77 -3.42 2.94
CA LYS A 25 5.43 -3.52 4.25
C LYS A 25 6.44 -4.65 4.28
N ARG A 26 6.06 -5.82 3.76
CA ARG A 26 6.93 -6.98 3.69
C ARG A 26 8.16 -6.71 2.81
N ALA A 27 7.95 -6.11 1.64
CA ALA A 27 9.05 -5.78 0.75
C ALA A 27 10.04 -4.83 1.42
N ARG A 28 9.54 -3.83 2.14
CA ARG A 28 10.39 -2.92 2.90
C ARG A 28 11.19 -3.63 4.00
N GLU A 29 10.56 -4.56 4.71
CA GLU A 29 11.21 -5.27 5.82
C GLU A 29 12.28 -6.24 5.34
N ILE A 30 12.03 -6.94 4.23
CA ILE A 30 12.90 -8.00 3.74
C ILE A 30 13.90 -7.47 2.71
N TYR A 31 13.46 -6.56 1.83
CA TYR A 31 14.26 -6.07 0.71
C TYR A 31 14.35 -4.54 0.69
N PRO A 32 14.70 -3.88 1.80
CA PRO A 32 14.63 -2.41 1.86
C PRO A 32 15.51 -1.70 0.85
N ASN A 33 16.64 -2.31 0.47
CA ASN A 33 17.62 -1.68 -0.42
C ASN A 33 17.53 -2.15 -1.87
N TYR A 34 16.57 -3.01 -2.20
CA TYR A 34 16.36 -3.43 -3.57
C TYR A 34 15.59 -2.37 -4.34
N GLU A 35 15.95 -2.19 -5.60
CA GLU A 35 15.26 -1.26 -6.48
C GLU A 35 13.85 -1.74 -6.77
N ALA A 36 12.86 -0.90 -6.40
CA ALA A 36 11.45 -1.20 -6.61
C ALA A 36 10.92 -0.53 -7.86
N ILE A 37 11.40 0.67 -8.15
CA ILE A 37 10.96 1.47 -9.30
C ILE A 37 12.19 1.97 -10.03
N ILE A 38 12.19 1.76 -11.34
CA ILE A 38 13.18 2.34 -12.24
C ILE A 38 12.41 3.08 -13.32
N TYR A 39 12.59 4.40 -13.37
CA TYR A 39 11.93 5.25 -14.35
C TYR A 39 12.96 6.26 -14.88
N GLU A 40 13.41 6.02 -16.12
CA GLU A 40 14.48 6.83 -16.72
C GLU A 40 15.72 6.84 -15.83
N ASP A 41 16.13 8.00 -15.32
CA ASP A 41 17.26 8.14 -14.41
C ASP A 41 16.83 8.14 -12.93
N ARG A 42 15.54 7.99 -12.66
CA ARG A 42 15.00 7.94 -11.29
C ARG A 42 14.90 6.49 -10.83
N LYS A 43 15.47 6.22 -9.66
CA LYS A 43 15.44 4.89 -9.04
C LYS A 43 15.03 5.03 -7.59
N TYR A 44 14.12 4.17 -7.16
CA TYR A 44 13.64 4.13 -5.79
C TYR A 44 13.73 2.72 -5.24
N THR A 45 14.26 2.58 -4.04
CA THR A 45 14.25 1.30 -3.30
C THR A 45 12.90 1.09 -2.65
N TRP A 46 12.64 -0.13 -2.17
CA TRP A 46 11.40 -0.41 -1.44
C TRP A 46 11.26 0.45 -0.20
N ASN A 47 12.37 0.73 0.49
CA ASN A 47 12.33 1.61 1.64
C ASN A 47 11.91 3.03 1.26
N GLU A 48 12.42 3.53 0.14
CA GLU A 48 12.05 4.86 -0.37
C GLU A 48 10.59 4.89 -0.83
N VAL A 49 10.12 3.86 -1.53
CA VAL A 49 8.71 3.76 -1.95
C VAL A 49 7.79 3.80 -0.74
N TYR A 50 8.14 3.05 0.30
CA TYR A 50 7.36 3.05 1.54
C TYR A 50 7.30 4.43 2.17
N LYS A 51 8.44 5.10 2.31
CA LYS A 51 8.49 6.44 2.90
C LYS A 51 7.69 7.45 2.09
N ARG A 52 7.79 7.40 0.77
CA ARG A 52 7.05 8.29 -0.11
C ARG A 52 5.55 8.04 -0.01
N ALA A 53 5.14 6.78 0.04
CA ALA A 53 3.73 6.42 0.20
C ALA A 53 3.17 6.94 1.52
N VAL A 54 3.91 6.81 2.62
CA VAL A 54 3.50 7.31 3.93
C VAL A 54 3.40 8.83 3.94
N LYS A 55 4.35 9.52 3.33
CA LYS A 55 4.31 10.99 3.24
C LYS A 55 3.08 11.47 2.47
N PHE A 56 2.78 10.85 1.35
CA PHE A 56 1.63 11.22 0.55
C PHE A 56 0.33 10.90 1.28
N ALA A 57 0.26 9.75 1.95
CA ALA A 57 -0.88 9.40 2.78
C ALA A 57 -1.12 10.41 3.90
N SER A 58 -0.05 10.88 4.52
CA SER A 58 -0.12 11.93 5.54
C SER A 58 -0.68 13.22 4.97
N ALA A 59 -0.25 13.59 3.76
CA ALA A 59 -0.77 14.77 3.09
C ALA A 59 -2.26 14.64 2.78
N LEU A 60 -2.69 13.48 2.30
CA LEU A 60 -4.11 13.22 2.05
C LEU A 60 -4.94 13.33 3.32
N SER A 61 -4.45 12.79 4.43
CA SER A 61 -5.14 12.89 5.72
C SER A 61 -5.28 14.35 6.18
N LYS A 62 -4.25 15.14 5.95
CA LYS A 62 -4.26 16.56 6.35
C LYS A 62 -5.29 17.38 5.57
N ILE A 63 -5.56 17.03 4.33
CA ILE A 63 -6.58 17.73 3.53
C ILE A 63 -7.98 17.17 3.75
N GLY A 64 -8.13 16.18 4.64
CA GLY A 64 -9.43 15.69 5.07
C GLY A 64 -9.96 14.48 4.33
N ILE A 65 -9.12 13.76 3.60
CA ILE A 65 -9.54 12.53 2.93
C ILE A 65 -9.88 11.46 3.98
N LYS A 66 -11.05 10.86 3.84
CA LYS A 66 -11.61 9.89 4.78
C LYS A 66 -12.07 8.65 4.05
N LYS A 67 -12.37 7.60 4.83
CA LYS A 67 -12.97 6.37 4.32
C LYS A 67 -14.21 6.69 3.50
N GLY A 68 -14.30 6.08 2.34
CA GLY A 68 -15.40 6.29 1.40
C GLY A 68 -15.15 7.37 0.38
N ASP A 69 -14.13 8.19 0.57
CA ASP A 69 -13.75 9.19 -0.40
C ASP A 69 -13.03 8.54 -1.58
N THR A 70 -13.14 9.16 -2.73
CA THR A 70 -12.47 8.71 -3.95
C THR A 70 -11.33 9.65 -4.27
N VAL A 71 -10.15 9.07 -4.51
CA VAL A 71 -8.98 9.81 -4.97
C VAL A 71 -8.73 9.43 -6.42
N SER A 72 -8.69 10.45 -7.29
CA SER A 72 -8.48 10.24 -8.71
C SER A 72 -7.09 10.74 -9.11
N PHE A 73 -6.43 9.99 -9.98
CA PHE A 73 -5.14 10.36 -10.54
C PHE A 73 -5.29 10.60 -12.03
N LEU A 74 -4.76 11.71 -12.49
CA LEU A 74 -4.62 12.02 -13.91
C LEU A 74 -3.13 12.22 -14.17
N ALA A 75 -2.46 11.17 -14.63
CA ALA A 75 -1.01 11.20 -14.79
C ALA A 75 -0.57 10.18 -15.84
N PHE A 76 0.63 10.39 -16.38
CA PHE A 76 1.29 9.37 -17.17
C PHE A 76 1.78 8.23 -16.27
N ASN A 77 2.28 7.15 -16.87
CA ASN A 77 2.83 6.02 -16.14
C ASN A 77 4.19 6.40 -15.52
N THR A 78 4.12 7.06 -14.39
CA THR A 78 5.27 7.57 -13.64
C THR A 78 5.32 6.92 -12.26
N PRO A 79 6.42 7.07 -11.50
CA PRO A 79 6.48 6.55 -10.15
C PRO A 79 5.33 7.05 -9.26
N GLU A 80 4.88 8.26 -9.47
CA GLU A 80 3.82 8.86 -8.66
C GLU A 80 2.50 8.08 -8.76
N ILE A 81 2.12 7.63 -9.95
CA ILE A 81 0.88 6.87 -10.12
C ILE A 81 1.01 5.46 -9.52
N PHE A 82 2.20 4.87 -9.61
CA PHE A 82 2.48 3.60 -8.94
C PHE A 82 2.37 3.75 -7.41
N GLU A 83 2.97 4.78 -6.88
CA GLU A 83 2.92 5.06 -5.45
C GLU A 83 1.51 5.30 -4.94
N GLY A 84 0.64 5.86 -5.77
CA GLY A 84 -0.76 6.09 -5.42
C GLY A 84 -1.51 4.82 -5.05
N HIS A 85 -1.14 3.68 -5.61
CA HIS A 85 -1.74 2.39 -5.24
C HIS A 85 -1.51 2.03 -3.78
N TYR A 86 -0.47 2.58 -3.17
CA TYR A 86 -0.13 2.33 -1.77
C TYR A 86 -0.51 3.50 -0.87
N SER A 87 -0.24 4.74 -1.31
CA SER A 87 -0.46 5.93 -0.49
C SER A 87 -1.93 6.15 -0.16
N VAL A 88 -2.82 5.95 -1.11
CA VAL A 88 -4.25 6.10 -0.85
C VAL A 88 -4.75 5.06 0.16
N PRO A 89 -4.48 3.75 -0.04
CA PRO A 89 -4.83 2.76 0.98
C PRO A 89 -4.19 3.03 2.35
N VAL A 90 -2.95 3.51 2.40
CA VAL A 90 -2.29 3.81 3.68
C VAL A 90 -3.02 4.91 4.45
N SER A 91 -3.59 5.89 3.75
CA SER A 91 -4.36 6.96 4.42
C SER A 91 -5.62 6.44 5.11
N TYR A 92 -6.04 5.21 4.80
CA TYR A 92 -7.20 4.55 5.40
C TYR A 92 -6.80 3.35 6.26
N THR A 93 -5.68 3.40 6.91
CA THR A 93 -4.90 2.29 7.49
C THR A 93 -5.66 1.17 8.20
N HIS A 94 -6.77 1.44 8.80
CA HIS A 94 -7.56 0.47 9.57
C HIS A 94 -8.92 0.22 8.92
N LEU A 95 -9.04 0.50 7.63
CA LEU A 95 -10.32 0.55 6.96
C LEU A 95 -10.38 -0.45 5.81
N THR A 96 -11.59 -0.66 5.32
CA THR A 96 -11.81 -1.41 4.09
C THR A 96 -11.26 -0.63 2.90
N LEU A 97 -11.08 -1.31 1.79
CA LEU A 97 -10.41 -0.77 0.62
C LEU A 97 -11.00 0.56 0.15
N PRO A 98 -10.17 1.58 -0.06
CA PRO A 98 -10.61 2.81 -0.71
C PRO A 98 -10.76 2.59 -2.20
N THR A 99 -11.45 3.51 -2.85
CA THR A 99 -11.56 3.52 -4.30
C THR A 99 -10.47 4.41 -4.88
N ILE A 100 -9.71 3.88 -5.83
CA ILE A 100 -8.71 4.63 -6.58
C ILE A 100 -9.14 4.63 -8.03
N LEU A 101 -9.26 5.81 -8.63
CA LEU A 101 -9.55 5.97 -10.03
C LEU A 101 -8.30 6.48 -10.73
N LEU A 102 -7.72 5.66 -11.60
CA LEU A 102 -6.51 5.99 -12.37
C LEU A 102 -6.89 6.33 -13.80
N VAL A 103 -6.40 7.44 -14.27
CA VAL A 103 -6.71 7.94 -15.60
C VAL A 103 -5.44 8.10 -16.41
#